data_1a3865d914f9faf840bd4a3b5d5029dc
#
_entry.id   1a3865d914f9faf840bd4a3b5d5029dc
#
_cell.length_a   1.000
_cell.length_b   1.000
_cell.length_c   1.000
_cell.angle_alpha   90.00
_cell.angle_beta   90.00
_cell.angle_gamma   90.00
#
_symmetry.space_group_name_H-M   'P 1'
#
loop_
_entity.id
_entity.type
_entity.pdbx_description
1 polymer ?
#
loop_
_entity_poly.entity_id
_entity_poly.type
_entity_poly.pdbx_seq_one_letter_code
_entity_poly.pdbx_strand_id
1 'polypeptide(L)'
;MKNNVYSNEEYIFNIIKKTTTIEDKINCYQNYESIDYSYLEEWKGKKSLINKKIFNYELDNLGYSLDQFSYGVSPLKKEKINSIRKQDWVNMFLEVMSNFDIKDLRLCTENKISISYAPFLQYVSKKIDSILNKFPDINIPVYERKNMVDMFNLSLLSIVGKVMIIEINNFRKKHNFKTKDSKEQLIECLNIYFESEKNFLDFYRKYAVCTKLLCMRTEYFVNNFEFMLSAIENSKNEIKKLLNIEKINIEKLNFSAGDSHEKGKSVVILTIDSKKIFRCMQKI
;
A
#
# COMPACT_ATOMS: atom_id res chain seq x y z
N MET A 1 -16.25 2.07 -24.30
CA MET A 1 -16.02 2.24 -22.85
C MET A 1 -15.52 0.91 -22.31
N LYS A 2 -14.27 0.84 -21.79
CA LYS A 2 -13.81 -0.35 -21.08
C LYS A 2 -14.71 -0.51 -19.86
N ASN A 3 -15.49 -1.59 -19.76
CA ASN A 3 -16.16 -1.97 -18.53
C ASN A 3 -15.06 -2.27 -17.50
N ASN A 4 -14.77 -1.27 -16.68
CA ASN A 4 -13.71 -1.37 -15.67
C ASN A 4 -14.21 -2.30 -14.55
N VAL A 5 -13.83 -3.58 -14.62
CA VAL A 5 -14.21 -4.61 -13.64
C VAL A 5 -13.86 -4.18 -12.21
N TYR A 6 -12.77 -3.43 -12.03
CA TYR A 6 -12.34 -2.93 -10.71
C TYR A 6 -13.22 -1.80 -10.14
N SER A 7 -14.06 -1.15 -10.96
CA SER A 7 -15.06 -0.18 -10.49
C SER A 7 -16.41 -0.83 -10.16
N ASN A 8 -16.56 -2.15 -10.40
CA ASN A 8 -17.75 -2.90 -10.05
C ASN A 8 -17.92 -2.93 -8.52
N GLU A 9 -19.08 -2.50 -8.04
CA GLU A 9 -19.38 -2.43 -6.61
C GLU A 9 -19.24 -3.78 -5.89
N GLU A 10 -19.60 -4.87 -6.55
CA GLU A 10 -19.46 -6.22 -5.98
C GLU A 10 -17.99 -6.62 -5.81
N TYR A 11 -17.12 -6.30 -6.78
CA TYR A 11 -15.68 -6.54 -6.68
C TYR A 11 -15.09 -5.77 -5.50
N ILE A 12 -15.39 -4.48 -5.40
CA ILE A 12 -14.92 -3.61 -4.31
C ILE A 12 -15.47 -4.09 -2.96
N PHE A 13 -16.77 -4.45 -2.88
CA PHE A 13 -17.35 -5.01 -1.67
C PHE A 13 -16.60 -6.25 -1.18
N ASN A 14 -16.27 -7.18 -2.08
CA ASN A 14 -15.55 -8.41 -1.73
C ASN A 14 -14.15 -8.14 -1.18
N ILE A 15 -13.43 -7.13 -1.69
CA ILE A 15 -12.13 -6.73 -1.15
C ILE A 15 -12.32 -6.07 0.22
N ILE A 16 -13.20 -5.07 0.34
CA ILE A 16 -13.47 -4.35 1.58
C ILE A 16 -13.89 -5.33 2.69
N LYS A 17 -14.85 -6.22 2.41
CA LYS A 17 -15.33 -7.20 3.39
C LYS A 17 -14.22 -8.05 4.01
N LYS A 18 -13.17 -8.37 3.24
CA LYS A 18 -12.03 -9.17 3.72
C LYS A 18 -10.97 -8.34 4.46
N THR A 19 -10.96 -7.03 4.28
CA THR A 19 -9.91 -6.13 4.79
C THR A 19 -10.38 -5.22 5.90
N THR A 20 -11.69 -5.12 6.10
CA THR A 20 -12.29 -4.27 7.13
C THR A 20 -12.01 -4.85 8.51
N THR A 21 -11.35 -4.09 9.36
CA THR A 21 -11.08 -4.44 10.75
C THR A 21 -12.30 -4.15 11.63
N ILE A 22 -12.26 -4.62 12.88
CA ILE A 22 -13.26 -4.27 13.89
C ILE A 22 -13.28 -2.75 14.08
N GLU A 23 -12.12 -2.13 14.18
CA GLU A 23 -11.96 -0.68 14.33
C GLU A 23 -12.51 0.09 13.12
N ASP A 24 -12.21 -0.34 11.89
CA ASP A 24 -12.78 0.26 10.68
C ASP A 24 -14.32 0.29 10.73
N LYS A 25 -14.96 -0.76 11.26
CA LYS A 25 -16.41 -0.84 11.40
C LYS A 25 -16.92 0.04 12.54
N ILE A 26 -16.25 0.03 13.68
CA ILE A 26 -16.60 0.88 14.84
C ILE A 26 -16.61 2.37 14.42
N ASN A 27 -15.62 2.79 13.62
CA ASN A 27 -15.54 4.18 13.13
C ASN A 27 -16.69 4.56 12.17
N CYS A 28 -17.43 3.56 11.65
CA CYS A 28 -18.62 3.77 10.82
C CYS A 28 -19.93 3.59 11.59
N TYR A 29 -19.87 3.28 12.90
CA TYR A 29 -21.04 3.04 13.74
C TYR A 29 -21.85 4.33 13.97
N GLN A 30 -23.17 4.17 13.94
CA GLN A 30 -24.12 5.24 14.24
C GLN A 30 -25.09 4.76 15.34
N ASN A 31 -25.32 5.59 16.36
CA ASN A 31 -26.04 5.22 17.58
C ASN A 31 -27.50 4.77 17.37
N TYR A 32 -28.07 4.94 16.19
CA TYR A 32 -29.44 4.50 15.89
C TYR A 32 -29.48 3.12 15.18
N GLU A 33 -28.35 2.44 15.02
CA GLU A 33 -28.30 1.13 14.40
C GLU A 33 -28.76 0.03 15.36
N SER A 34 -29.58 -0.87 14.85
CA SER A 34 -29.93 -2.08 15.60
C SER A 34 -28.72 -3.01 15.68
N ILE A 35 -28.39 -3.48 16.87
CA ILE A 35 -27.23 -4.33 17.16
C ILE A 35 -27.71 -5.75 17.39
N ASP A 36 -27.08 -6.69 16.69
CA ASP A 36 -27.23 -8.11 16.94
C ASP A 36 -26.08 -8.61 17.82
N TYR A 37 -26.34 -8.81 19.09
CA TYR A 37 -25.33 -9.25 20.06
C TYR A 37 -24.93 -10.72 19.89
N SER A 38 -25.62 -11.51 19.06
CA SER A 38 -25.27 -12.92 18.83
C SER A 38 -23.85 -13.07 18.26
N TYR A 39 -23.42 -12.14 17.41
CA TYR A 39 -22.06 -12.11 16.87
C TYR A 39 -21.00 -11.82 17.94
N LEU A 40 -21.32 -11.00 18.94
CA LEU A 40 -20.43 -10.76 20.07
C LEU A 40 -20.26 -12.02 20.91
N GLU A 41 -21.34 -12.73 21.21
CA GLU A 41 -21.28 -13.98 21.98
C GLU A 41 -20.55 -15.08 21.22
N GLU A 42 -20.77 -15.20 19.91
CA GLU A 42 -20.00 -16.10 19.04
C GLU A 42 -18.51 -15.75 19.05
N TRP A 43 -18.17 -14.45 18.95
CA TRP A 43 -16.78 -13.98 18.98
C TRP A 43 -16.09 -14.28 20.31
N LYS A 44 -16.79 -14.02 21.45
CA LYS A 44 -16.31 -14.37 22.80
C LYS A 44 -16.10 -15.88 22.93
N GLY A 45 -16.99 -16.69 22.40
CA GLY A 45 -16.88 -18.16 22.43
C GLY A 45 -15.64 -18.69 21.68
N LYS A 46 -15.21 -18.01 20.60
CA LYS A 46 -13.98 -18.35 19.86
C LYS A 46 -12.69 -17.96 20.58
N LYS A 47 -12.78 -17.11 21.59
CA LYS A 47 -11.66 -16.58 22.38
C LYS A 47 -11.71 -17.16 23.80
N SER A 48 -11.38 -18.45 23.93
CA SER A 48 -11.45 -19.21 25.19
C SER A 48 -10.73 -18.60 26.41
N LEU A 49 -9.97 -17.53 26.21
CA LEU A 49 -9.21 -16.85 27.25
C LEU A 49 -9.83 -15.50 27.68
N ILE A 50 -11.03 -15.15 27.20
CA ILE A 50 -11.63 -13.86 27.55
C ILE A 50 -12.33 -13.94 28.90
N ASN A 51 -11.69 -13.35 29.92
CA ASN A 51 -12.35 -13.04 31.19
C ASN A 51 -13.24 -11.81 31.01
N LYS A 52 -14.54 -11.91 31.40
CA LYS A 52 -15.51 -10.83 31.27
C LYS A 52 -15.06 -9.51 31.89
N LYS A 53 -14.35 -9.55 33.07
CA LYS A 53 -13.84 -8.35 33.72
C LYS A 53 -12.73 -7.69 32.90
N ILE A 54 -11.81 -8.49 32.36
CA ILE A 54 -10.71 -8.01 31.51
C ILE A 54 -11.28 -7.45 30.21
N PHE A 55 -12.26 -8.11 29.62
CA PHE A 55 -12.88 -7.65 28.39
C PHE A 55 -13.52 -6.25 28.53
N ASN A 56 -14.28 -6.02 29.59
CA ASN A 56 -14.89 -4.70 29.83
C ASN A 56 -13.81 -3.63 30.11
N TYR A 57 -12.79 -3.97 30.90
CA TYR A 57 -11.68 -3.07 31.18
C TYR A 57 -10.94 -2.66 29.89
N GLU A 58 -10.68 -3.59 29.00
CA GLU A 58 -10.03 -3.29 27.71
C GLU A 58 -10.92 -2.45 26.80
N LEU A 59 -12.24 -2.68 26.77
CA LEU A 59 -13.15 -1.82 26.03
C LEU A 59 -13.11 -0.37 26.54
N ASP A 60 -13.13 -0.21 27.87
CA ASP A 60 -13.05 1.11 28.51
C ASP A 60 -11.72 1.81 28.17
N ASN A 61 -10.59 1.07 28.22
CA ASN A 61 -9.27 1.59 27.86
C ASN A 61 -9.20 2.04 26.40
N LEU A 62 -9.88 1.33 25.49
CA LEU A 62 -9.95 1.69 24.08
C LEU A 62 -10.97 2.78 23.78
N GLY A 63 -11.79 3.17 24.76
CA GLY A 63 -12.84 4.16 24.61
C GLY A 63 -14.04 3.67 23.78
N TYR A 64 -14.26 2.35 23.72
CA TYR A 64 -15.37 1.76 22.95
C TYR A 64 -16.51 1.33 23.88
N SER A 65 -17.75 1.67 23.50
CA SER A 65 -18.93 1.07 24.12
C SER A 65 -19.11 -0.39 23.71
N LEU A 66 -19.89 -1.14 24.50
CA LEU A 66 -20.27 -2.52 24.15
C LEU A 66 -21.00 -2.59 22.80
N ASP A 67 -21.84 -1.60 22.52
CA ASP A 67 -22.59 -1.48 21.28
C ASP A 67 -21.68 -1.29 20.07
N GLN A 68 -20.74 -0.36 20.17
CA GLN A 68 -19.73 -0.13 19.15
C GLN A 68 -18.93 -1.39 18.84
N PHE A 69 -18.47 -2.09 19.87
CA PHE A 69 -17.71 -3.31 19.69
C PHE A 69 -18.56 -4.45 19.11
N SER A 70 -19.82 -4.61 19.58
CA SER A 70 -20.78 -5.59 19.03
C SER A 70 -21.04 -5.36 17.54
N TYR A 71 -21.21 -4.08 17.16
CA TYR A 71 -21.29 -3.68 15.75
C TYR A 71 -20.00 -4.03 14.99
N GLY A 72 -18.84 -3.76 15.59
CA GLY A 72 -17.52 -4.04 15.01
C GLY A 72 -17.29 -5.53 14.71
N VAL A 73 -17.76 -6.46 15.54
CA VAL A 73 -17.60 -7.90 15.32
C VAL A 73 -18.67 -8.49 14.39
N SER A 74 -19.78 -7.79 14.14
CA SER A 74 -20.84 -8.24 13.25
C SER A 74 -20.41 -8.23 11.78
N PRO A 75 -21.07 -8.97 10.88
CA PRO A 75 -20.78 -8.94 9.44
C PRO A 75 -20.95 -7.54 8.85
N LEU A 76 -20.07 -7.18 7.90
CA LEU A 76 -20.21 -5.94 7.16
C LEU A 76 -21.46 -5.99 6.27
N LYS A 77 -22.35 -5.04 6.44
CA LYS A 77 -23.55 -4.87 5.60
C LYS A 77 -23.21 -4.16 4.29
N LYS A 78 -23.84 -4.59 3.18
CA LYS A 78 -23.54 -4.05 1.85
C LYS A 78 -23.82 -2.55 1.72
N GLU A 79 -24.85 -2.06 2.37
CA GLU A 79 -25.23 -0.64 2.40
C GLU A 79 -24.18 0.26 3.08
N LYS A 80 -23.31 -0.32 3.90
CA LYS A 80 -22.21 0.42 4.57
C LYS A 80 -20.95 0.54 3.74
N ILE A 81 -20.91 -0.06 2.55
CA ILE A 81 -19.72 -0.03 1.68
C ILE A 81 -19.28 1.39 1.35
N ASN A 82 -20.23 2.31 1.16
CA ASN A 82 -19.91 3.70 0.77
C ASN A 82 -19.19 4.47 1.88
N SER A 83 -19.48 4.17 3.16
CA SER A 83 -18.76 4.75 4.29
C SER A 83 -17.32 4.24 4.38
N ILE A 84 -17.11 2.94 4.09
CA ILE A 84 -15.80 2.29 4.10
C ILE A 84 -15.04 2.58 2.80
N ARG A 85 -15.73 2.70 1.66
CA ARG A 85 -15.14 3.05 0.36
C ARG A 85 -14.46 4.42 0.35
N LYS A 86 -14.81 5.30 1.28
CA LYS A 86 -14.12 6.58 1.45
C LYS A 86 -12.72 6.46 2.07
N GLN A 87 -12.32 5.26 2.50
CA GLN A 87 -10.95 5.05 3.01
C GLN A 87 -9.93 5.26 1.89
N ASP A 88 -8.84 5.96 2.22
CA ASP A 88 -7.80 6.39 1.28
C ASP A 88 -7.23 5.23 0.45
N TRP A 89 -7.03 4.05 1.08
CA TRP A 89 -6.48 2.90 0.38
C TRP A 89 -7.38 2.34 -0.72
N VAL A 90 -8.73 2.49 -0.61
CA VAL A 90 -9.67 2.05 -1.67
C VAL A 90 -9.55 2.99 -2.87
N ASN A 91 -9.47 4.30 -2.62
CA ASN A 91 -9.26 5.29 -3.66
C ASN A 91 -7.91 5.08 -4.35
N MET A 92 -6.86 4.79 -3.56
CA MET A 92 -5.54 4.44 -4.09
C MET A 92 -5.59 3.20 -4.98
N PHE A 93 -6.30 2.14 -4.57
CA PHE A 93 -6.47 0.94 -5.41
C PHE A 93 -7.11 1.26 -6.76
N LEU A 94 -8.21 2.03 -6.74
CA LEU A 94 -8.91 2.42 -7.95
C LEU A 94 -8.03 3.27 -8.86
N GLU A 95 -7.26 4.21 -8.30
CA GLU A 95 -6.35 5.08 -9.05
C GLU A 95 -5.20 4.26 -9.66
N VAL A 96 -4.59 3.35 -8.91
CA VAL A 96 -3.54 2.45 -9.40
C VAL A 96 -4.04 1.61 -10.56
N MET A 97 -5.21 0.96 -10.42
CA MET A 97 -5.74 0.09 -11.46
C MET A 97 -6.19 0.83 -12.71
N SER A 98 -6.72 2.07 -12.55
CA SER A 98 -7.11 2.91 -13.72
C SER A 98 -5.92 3.36 -14.56
N ASN A 99 -4.72 3.42 -13.98
CA ASN A 99 -3.48 3.82 -14.63
C ASN A 99 -2.60 2.65 -15.09
N PHE A 100 -3.05 1.41 -14.85
CA PHE A 100 -2.29 0.22 -15.19
C PHE A 100 -2.33 -0.09 -16.69
N ASP A 101 -1.16 -0.34 -17.25
CA ASP A 101 -0.97 -0.88 -18.60
C ASP A 101 -0.23 -2.22 -18.54
N ILE A 102 -0.97 -3.30 -18.76
CA ILE A 102 -0.42 -4.66 -18.75
C ILE A 102 0.65 -4.89 -19.83
N LYS A 103 0.67 -4.07 -20.89
CA LYS A 103 1.67 -4.19 -21.96
C LYS A 103 3.02 -3.59 -21.57
N ASP A 104 3.04 -2.73 -20.52
CA ASP A 104 4.25 -2.08 -20.06
C ASP A 104 4.74 -2.69 -18.74
N LEU A 105 5.43 -3.82 -18.80
CA LEU A 105 6.00 -4.49 -17.64
C LEU A 105 7.52 -4.27 -17.49
N ARG A 106 8.07 -3.17 -18.05
CA ARG A 106 9.52 -2.89 -18.06
C ARG A 106 10.13 -2.79 -16.67
N LEU A 107 9.38 -2.33 -15.68
CA LEU A 107 9.83 -2.21 -14.29
C LEU A 107 9.96 -3.55 -13.56
N CYS A 108 9.55 -4.66 -14.18
CA CYS A 108 9.54 -6.00 -13.58
C CYS A 108 10.65 -6.92 -14.10
N THR A 109 11.69 -6.36 -14.76
CA THR A 109 12.70 -7.16 -15.47
C THR A 109 13.69 -7.86 -14.55
N GLU A 110 14.15 -7.21 -13.49
CA GLU A 110 15.18 -7.73 -12.58
C GLU A 110 14.61 -8.75 -11.58
N ASN A 111 13.51 -8.40 -10.93
CA ASN A 111 12.82 -9.30 -10.01
C ASN A 111 11.49 -9.77 -10.62
N LYS A 112 11.44 -11.00 -11.09
CA LYS A 112 10.24 -11.53 -11.76
C LYS A 112 8.99 -11.52 -10.87
N ILE A 113 9.14 -11.64 -9.54
CA ILE A 113 8.00 -11.57 -8.60
C ILE A 113 7.35 -10.18 -8.64
N SER A 114 8.08 -9.13 -9.01
CA SER A 114 7.55 -7.77 -9.12
C SER A 114 6.41 -7.62 -10.11
N ILE A 115 6.23 -8.56 -11.03
CA ILE A 115 5.06 -8.60 -11.90
C ILE A 115 3.75 -8.62 -11.09
N SER A 116 3.72 -9.28 -9.94
CA SER A 116 2.51 -9.40 -9.11
C SER A 116 2.01 -8.08 -8.51
N TYR A 117 2.85 -7.05 -8.48
CA TYR A 117 2.52 -5.69 -8.05
C TYR A 117 2.95 -4.62 -9.07
N ALA A 118 3.11 -5.00 -10.32
CA ALA A 118 3.45 -4.11 -11.43
C ALA A 118 2.56 -2.85 -11.52
N PRO A 119 1.23 -2.91 -11.28
CA PRO A 119 0.39 -1.73 -11.30
C PRO A 119 0.86 -0.62 -10.34
N PHE A 120 1.32 -1.01 -9.15
CA PHE A 120 1.80 -0.08 -8.13
C PHE A 120 3.15 0.54 -8.52
N LEU A 121 4.07 -0.23 -9.13
CA LEU A 121 5.35 0.28 -9.63
C LEU A 121 5.14 1.29 -10.76
N GLN A 122 4.28 0.98 -11.73
CA GLN A 122 3.94 1.88 -12.82
C GLN A 122 3.32 3.19 -12.31
N TYR A 123 2.41 3.06 -11.36
CA TYR A 123 1.77 4.21 -10.74
C TYR A 123 2.77 5.12 -10.07
N VAL A 124 3.65 4.58 -9.21
CA VAL A 124 4.67 5.35 -8.49
C VAL A 124 5.66 6.00 -9.44
N SER A 125 6.12 5.28 -10.47
CA SER A 125 7.03 5.84 -11.48
C SER A 125 6.43 7.08 -12.16
N LYS A 126 5.17 7.01 -12.59
CA LYS A 126 4.46 8.14 -13.20
C LYS A 126 4.22 9.29 -12.20
N LYS A 127 3.92 8.95 -10.93
CA LYS A 127 3.68 9.96 -9.88
C LYS A 127 4.94 10.72 -9.49
N ILE A 128 6.09 10.07 -9.42
CA ILE A 128 7.38 10.74 -9.17
C ILE A 128 7.59 11.87 -10.18
N ASP A 129 7.44 11.58 -11.48
CA ASP A 129 7.60 12.58 -12.53
C ASP A 129 6.56 13.70 -12.44
N SER A 130 5.29 13.33 -12.21
CA SER A 130 4.19 14.29 -12.06
C SER A 130 4.37 15.22 -10.86
N ILE A 131 4.86 14.70 -9.74
CA ILE A 131 5.13 15.50 -8.54
C ILE A 131 6.31 16.42 -8.77
N LEU A 132 7.42 15.93 -9.34
CA LEU A 132 8.60 16.74 -9.65
C LEU A 132 8.27 17.94 -10.54
N ASN A 133 7.36 17.79 -11.49
CA ASN A 133 6.93 18.89 -12.36
C ASN A 133 6.28 20.06 -11.60
N LYS A 134 5.83 19.85 -10.34
CA LYS A 134 5.32 20.93 -9.47
C LYS A 134 6.44 21.75 -8.81
N PHE A 135 7.69 21.25 -8.85
CA PHE A 135 8.85 21.85 -8.17
C PHE A 135 9.99 22.10 -9.16
N PRO A 136 9.86 23.10 -10.06
CA PRO A 136 10.80 23.31 -11.16
C PRO A 136 12.21 23.73 -10.71
N ASP A 137 12.35 24.24 -9.48
CA ASP A 137 13.65 24.61 -8.90
C ASP A 137 14.42 23.43 -8.30
N ILE A 138 13.80 22.26 -8.22
CA ILE A 138 14.39 21.04 -7.65
C ILE A 138 14.60 20.03 -8.78
N ASN A 139 15.83 19.58 -8.94
CA ASN A 139 16.18 18.54 -9.91
C ASN A 139 16.54 17.24 -9.20
N ILE A 140 15.95 16.13 -9.66
CA ILE A 140 16.33 14.75 -9.29
C ILE A 140 16.67 14.03 -10.59
N PRO A 141 17.92 13.60 -10.80
CA PRO A 141 18.33 12.98 -12.06
C PRO A 141 17.61 11.63 -12.29
N VAL A 142 17.51 11.23 -13.56
CA VAL A 142 16.78 10.02 -13.99
C VAL A 142 17.25 8.78 -13.25
N TYR A 143 18.56 8.62 -13.05
CA TYR A 143 19.11 7.46 -12.36
C TYR A 143 18.63 7.38 -10.90
N GLU A 144 18.50 8.53 -10.21
CA GLU A 144 18.04 8.54 -8.82
C GLU A 144 16.51 8.31 -8.73
N ARG A 145 15.74 8.82 -9.69
CA ARG A 145 14.31 8.48 -9.79
C ARG A 145 14.11 6.96 -9.99
N LYS A 146 14.98 6.32 -10.78
CA LYS A 146 14.99 4.86 -10.91
C LYS A 146 15.32 4.19 -9.58
N ASN A 147 16.36 4.63 -8.88
CA ASN A 147 16.74 4.12 -7.56
C ASN A 147 15.58 4.20 -6.56
N MET A 148 14.80 5.29 -6.58
CA MET A 148 13.61 5.44 -5.74
C MET A 148 12.56 4.37 -6.05
N VAL A 149 12.30 4.10 -7.33
CA VAL A 149 11.37 3.03 -7.75
C VAL A 149 11.89 1.66 -7.32
N ASP A 150 13.20 1.41 -7.41
CA ASP A 150 13.84 0.15 -7.00
C ASP A 150 13.75 -0.05 -5.47
N MET A 151 13.95 1.00 -4.68
CA MET A 151 13.74 0.97 -3.23
C MET A 151 12.27 0.70 -2.87
N PHE A 152 11.36 1.35 -3.57
CA PHE A 152 9.93 1.11 -3.41
C PHE A 152 9.57 -0.34 -3.78
N ASN A 153 10.12 -0.87 -4.87
CA ASN A 153 9.97 -2.26 -5.29
C ASN A 153 10.37 -3.25 -4.17
N LEU A 154 11.51 -3.04 -3.52
CA LEU A 154 11.94 -3.87 -2.39
C LEU A 154 10.97 -3.79 -1.22
N SER A 155 10.39 -2.63 -0.95
CA SER A 155 9.38 -2.47 0.11
C SER A 155 8.09 -3.25 -0.18
N LEU A 156 7.65 -3.28 -1.44
CA LEU A 156 6.48 -4.06 -1.86
C LEU A 156 6.77 -5.57 -1.87
N LEU A 157 7.99 -5.97 -2.25
CA LEU A 157 8.41 -7.36 -2.21
C LEU A 157 8.31 -7.94 -0.78
N SER A 158 8.62 -7.16 0.24
CA SER A 158 8.49 -7.59 1.64
C SER A 158 7.04 -7.93 2.03
N ILE A 159 6.06 -7.27 1.41
CA ILE A 159 4.62 -7.51 1.63
C ILE A 159 4.17 -8.76 0.86
N VAL A 160 4.52 -8.83 -0.43
CA VAL A 160 3.97 -9.84 -1.35
C VAL A 160 4.75 -11.16 -1.32
N GLY A 161 6.02 -11.14 -0.93
CA GLY A 161 6.92 -12.29 -1.07
C GLY A 161 6.38 -13.57 -0.45
N LYS A 162 5.83 -13.51 0.78
CA LYS A 162 5.23 -14.67 1.46
C LYS A 162 4.00 -15.22 0.71
N VAL A 163 3.17 -14.33 0.20
CA VAL A 163 1.98 -14.68 -0.58
C VAL A 163 2.39 -15.38 -1.87
N MET A 164 3.40 -14.87 -2.57
CA MET A 164 3.89 -15.47 -3.82
C MET A 164 4.53 -16.84 -3.59
N ILE A 165 5.25 -17.06 -2.50
CA ILE A 165 5.77 -18.38 -2.14
C ILE A 165 4.63 -19.39 -2.01
N ILE A 166 3.53 -19.02 -1.35
CA ILE A 166 2.36 -19.89 -1.20
C ILE A 166 1.74 -20.20 -2.58
N GLU A 167 1.54 -19.16 -3.42
CA GLU A 167 0.95 -19.34 -4.75
C GLU A 167 1.80 -20.19 -5.66
N ILE A 168 3.10 -19.97 -5.70
CA ILE A 168 4.05 -20.76 -6.51
C ILE A 168 4.02 -22.22 -6.06
N ASN A 169 4.00 -22.48 -4.76
CA ASN A 169 3.92 -23.84 -4.24
C ASN A 169 2.58 -24.51 -4.56
N ASN A 170 1.47 -23.77 -4.49
CA ASN A 170 0.15 -24.27 -4.88
C ASN A 170 0.08 -24.55 -6.38
N PHE A 171 0.68 -23.70 -7.20
CA PHE A 171 0.77 -23.88 -8.63
C PHE A 171 1.59 -25.14 -8.98
N ARG A 172 2.76 -25.30 -8.35
CA ARG A 172 3.63 -26.47 -8.54
C ARG A 172 2.95 -27.81 -8.26
N LYS A 173 2.01 -27.85 -7.29
CA LYS A 173 1.25 -29.07 -6.97
C LYS A 173 0.22 -29.45 -8.04
N LYS A 174 -0.20 -28.49 -8.87
CA LYS A 174 -1.32 -28.65 -9.82
C LYS A 174 -0.88 -28.63 -11.28
N HIS A 175 0.31 -28.09 -11.55
CA HIS A 175 0.81 -27.85 -12.90
C HIS A 175 1.99 -28.76 -13.23
N ASN A 176 1.92 -29.38 -14.41
CA ASN A 176 3.01 -30.19 -14.95
C ASN A 176 3.95 -29.27 -15.74
N PHE A 177 5.06 -28.90 -15.14
CA PHE A 177 6.08 -28.10 -15.82
C PHE A 177 6.80 -28.86 -16.93
N LYS A 178 7.15 -28.15 -17.98
CA LYS A 178 7.94 -28.69 -19.10
C LYS A 178 9.43 -28.81 -18.73
N THR A 179 9.89 -28.01 -17.77
CA THR A 179 11.27 -27.91 -17.34
C THR A 179 11.45 -28.35 -15.89
N LYS A 180 12.68 -28.80 -15.55
CA LYS A 180 13.08 -29.06 -14.15
C LYS A 180 13.80 -27.85 -13.51
N ASP A 181 14.16 -26.84 -14.31
CA ASP A 181 14.79 -25.62 -13.81
C ASP A 181 13.81 -24.79 -13.00
N SER A 182 14.17 -24.45 -11.76
CA SER A 182 13.29 -23.75 -10.84
C SER A 182 13.05 -22.30 -11.21
N LYS A 183 13.98 -21.66 -11.93
CA LYS A 183 13.81 -20.28 -12.41
C LYS A 183 12.84 -20.23 -13.59
N GLU A 184 12.98 -21.17 -14.52
CA GLU A 184 12.04 -21.29 -15.64
C GLU A 184 10.64 -21.64 -15.16
N GLN A 185 10.50 -22.56 -14.17
CA GLN A 185 9.21 -22.86 -13.54
C GLN A 185 8.59 -21.63 -12.88
N LEU A 186 9.39 -20.79 -12.22
CA LEU A 186 8.91 -19.53 -11.65
C LEU A 186 8.39 -18.59 -12.73
N ILE A 187 9.14 -18.41 -13.81
CA ILE A 187 8.75 -17.53 -14.92
C ILE A 187 7.45 -18.04 -15.57
N GLU A 188 7.35 -19.35 -15.84
CA GLU A 188 6.14 -19.96 -16.40
C GLU A 188 4.93 -19.74 -15.48
N CYS A 189 5.09 -19.96 -14.17
CA CYS A 189 4.06 -19.72 -13.18
C CYS A 189 3.59 -18.27 -13.18
N LEU A 190 4.50 -17.31 -13.15
CA LEU A 190 4.18 -15.88 -13.10
C LEU A 190 3.50 -15.40 -14.40
N ASN A 191 3.95 -15.89 -15.55
CA ASN A 191 3.35 -15.55 -16.84
C ASN A 191 1.89 -16.02 -16.91
N ILE A 192 1.60 -17.24 -16.44
CA ILE A 192 0.22 -17.75 -16.41
C ILE A 192 -0.63 -17.00 -15.37
N TYR A 193 -0.07 -16.73 -14.18
CA TYR A 193 -0.79 -16.06 -13.10
C TYR A 193 -1.15 -14.61 -13.39
N PHE A 194 -0.33 -13.90 -14.19
CA PHE A 194 -0.47 -12.47 -14.48
C PHE A 194 -0.60 -12.17 -15.98
N GLU A 195 -1.21 -13.09 -16.72
CA GLU A 195 -1.40 -12.99 -18.17
C GLU A 195 -2.36 -11.87 -18.59
N SER A 196 -3.33 -11.53 -17.72
CA SER A 196 -4.39 -10.57 -18.03
C SER A 196 -4.72 -9.66 -16.86
N GLU A 197 -5.31 -8.49 -17.13
CA GLU A 197 -5.83 -7.60 -16.08
C GLU A 197 -6.79 -8.33 -15.13
N LYS A 198 -7.61 -9.25 -15.66
CA LYS A 198 -8.52 -10.08 -14.86
C LYS A 198 -7.75 -10.92 -13.84
N ASN A 199 -6.63 -11.51 -14.24
CA ASN A 199 -5.81 -12.35 -13.36
C ASN A 199 -5.19 -11.52 -12.22
N PHE A 200 -4.74 -10.28 -12.48
CA PHE A 200 -4.33 -9.34 -11.43
C PHE A 200 -5.47 -9.06 -10.45
N LEU A 201 -6.66 -8.76 -10.96
CA LEU A 201 -7.83 -8.50 -10.12
C LEU A 201 -8.21 -9.72 -9.27
N ASP A 202 -8.18 -10.92 -9.83
CA ASP A 202 -8.45 -12.16 -9.09
C ASP A 202 -7.41 -12.39 -7.99
N PHE A 203 -6.13 -12.11 -8.25
CA PHE A 203 -5.06 -12.14 -7.25
C PHE A 203 -5.33 -11.14 -6.11
N TYR A 204 -5.61 -9.89 -6.43
CA TYR A 204 -5.87 -8.84 -5.43
C TYR A 204 -7.13 -9.12 -4.60
N ARG A 205 -8.19 -9.67 -5.21
CA ARG A 205 -9.39 -10.11 -4.50
C ARG A 205 -9.12 -11.30 -3.58
N LYS A 206 -8.29 -12.24 -4.01
CA LYS A 206 -7.89 -13.41 -3.22
C LYS A 206 -7.09 -12.98 -1.99
N TYR A 207 -6.14 -12.09 -2.16
CA TYR A 207 -5.22 -11.59 -1.13
C TYR A 207 -5.53 -10.14 -0.74
N ALA A 208 -6.78 -9.89 -0.40
CA ALA A 208 -7.30 -8.56 -0.15
C ALA A 208 -6.52 -7.76 0.94
N VAL A 209 -6.09 -8.41 2.03
CA VAL A 209 -5.26 -7.76 3.06
C VAL A 209 -3.90 -7.35 2.49
N CYS A 210 -3.26 -8.21 1.69
CA CYS A 210 -2.03 -7.86 0.98
C CYS A 210 -2.27 -6.64 0.06
N THR A 211 -3.38 -6.62 -0.66
CA THR A 211 -3.78 -5.49 -1.52
C THR A 211 -3.95 -4.20 -0.73
N LYS A 212 -4.63 -4.22 0.42
CA LYS A 212 -4.73 -3.06 1.32
C LYS A 212 -3.34 -2.56 1.73
N LEU A 213 -2.43 -3.46 2.11
CA LEU A 213 -1.07 -3.09 2.50
C LEU A 213 -0.26 -2.50 1.35
N LEU A 214 -0.41 -3.02 0.12
CA LEU A 214 0.20 -2.45 -1.08
C LEU A 214 -0.30 -1.03 -1.33
N CYS A 215 -1.62 -0.81 -1.24
CA CYS A 215 -2.22 0.52 -1.40
C CYS A 215 -1.70 1.51 -0.35
N MET A 216 -1.72 1.12 0.92
CA MET A 216 -1.24 1.97 2.01
C MET A 216 0.24 2.31 1.86
N ARG A 217 1.09 1.34 1.49
CA ARG A 217 2.52 1.57 1.26
C ARG A 217 2.74 2.53 0.09
N THR A 218 1.95 2.40 -0.97
CA THR A 218 2.01 3.27 -2.15
C THR A 218 1.61 4.70 -1.80
N GLU A 219 0.51 4.85 -1.09
CA GLU A 219 0.01 6.15 -0.62
C GLU A 219 1.05 6.85 0.27
N TYR A 220 1.60 6.14 1.25
CA TYR A 220 2.62 6.69 2.14
C TYR A 220 3.88 7.12 1.38
N PHE A 221 4.32 6.32 0.42
CA PHE A 221 5.49 6.66 -0.39
C PHE A 221 5.26 7.95 -1.19
N VAL A 222 4.13 8.05 -1.89
CA VAL A 222 3.78 9.21 -2.72
C VAL A 222 3.63 10.47 -1.86
N ASN A 223 2.88 10.37 -0.76
CA ASN A 223 2.63 11.52 0.12
C ASN A 223 3.91 11.99 0.82
N ASN A 224 4.76 11.06 1.27
CA ASN A 224 6.04 11.41 1.90
C ASN A 224 7.01 12.04 0.91
N PHE A 225 7.01 11.60 -0.34
CA PHE A 225 7.83 12.20 -1.39
C PHE A 225 7.38 13.64 -1.70
N GLU A 226 6.08 13.85 -1.90
CA GLU A 226 5.54 15.20 -2.15
C GLU A 226 5.75 16.13 -0.95
N PHE A 227 5.56 15.64 0.27
CA PHE A 227 5.85 16.40 1.49
C PHE A 227 7.31 16.81 1.58
N MET A 228 8.23 15.89 1.30
CA MET A 228 9.69 16.18 1.29
C MET A 228 10.03 17.30 0.30
N LEU A 229 9.53 17.22 -0.93
CA LEU A 229 9.77 18.27 -1.94
C LEU A 229 9.18 19.61 -1.53
N SER A 230 7.98 19.61 -0.95
CA SER A 230 7.34 20.82 -0.42
C SER A 230 8.18 21.46 0.70
N ALA A 231 8.74 20.66 1.59
CA ALA A 231 9.63 21.15 2.65
C ALA A 231 10.92 21.77 2.09
N ILE A 232 11.51 21.15 1.07
CA ILE A 232 12.72 21.66 0.38
C ILE A 232 12.37 22.98 -0.33
N GLU A 233 11.23 23.04 -1.04
CA GLU A 233 10.79 24.26 -1.73
C GLU A 233 10.57 25.41 -0.76
N ASN A 234 9.94 25.16 0.39
CA ASN A 234 9.72 26.19 1.40
C ASN A 234 11.03 26.72 2.02
N SER A 235 12.07 25.89 2.08
CA SER A 235 13.38 26.26 2.63
C SER A 235 14.43 26.54 1.54
N LYS A 236 14.04 26.64 0.28
CA LYS A 236 14.98 26.66 -0.86
C LYS A 236 16.00 27.81 -0.80
N ASN A 237 15.59 29.00 -0.37
CA ASN A 237 16.48 30.17 -0.31
C ASN A 237 17.53 29.98 0.78
N GLU A 238 17.17 29.41 1.92
CA GLU A 238 18.08 29.09 3.00
C GLU A 238 19.08 28.01 2.59
N ILE A 239 18.59 26.96 1.93
CA ILE A 239 19.41 25.85 1.41
C ILE A 239 20.40 26.39 0.37
N LYS A 240 19.93 27.19 -0.60
CA LYS A 240 20.78 27.79 -1.63
C LYS A 240 21.91 28.68 -1.01
N LYS A 241 21.51 29.50 -0.04
CA LYS A 241 22.49 30.39 0.67
C LYS A 241 23.51 29.57 1.47
N LEU A 242 23.02 28.57 2.24
CA LEU A 242 23.88 27.74 3.09
C LEU A 242 24.90 26.95 2.28
N LEU A 243 24.49 26.44 1.11
CA LEU A 243 25.30 25.58 0.25
C LEU A 243 26.08 26.36 -0.82
N ASN A 244 25.81 27.66 -0.97
CA ASN A 244 26.35 28.50 -2.04
C ASN A 244 26.08 27.88 -3.43
N ILE A 245 24.79 27.56 -3.72
CA ILE A 245 24.33 26.95 -4.96
C ILE A 245 23.20 27.79 -5.58
N GLU A 246 23.05 27.73 -6.91
CA GLU A 246 21.99 28.43 -7.62
C GLU A 246 20.74 27.56 -7.77
N LYS A 247 20.91 26.24 -7.98
CA LYS A 247 19.87 25.27 -8.17
C LYS A 247 20.02 24.10 -7.19
N ILE A 248 18.92 23.48 -6.81
CA ILE A 248 18.95 22.32 -5.91
C ILE A 248 18.96 21.05 -6.77
N ASN A 249 20.12 20.39 -6.85
CA ASN A 249 20.29 19.11 -7.52
C ASN A 249 20.41 18.00 -6.46
N ILE A 250 19.38 17.20 -6.31
CA ILE A 250 19.37 16.07 -5.37
C ILE A 250 19.92 14.84 -6.08
N GLU A 251 21.18 14.52 -5.84
CA GLU A 251 21.87 13.40 -6.49
C GLU A 251 21.55 12.06 -5.84
N LYS A 252 21.23 12.07 -4.55
CA LYS A 252 20.91 10.84 -3.81
C LYS A 252 19.86 11.07 -2.73
N LEU A 253 18.95 10.13 -2.62
CA LEU A 253 17.88 10.06 -1.62
C LEU A 253 18.00 8.76 -0.82
N ASN A 254 18.05 8.86 0.50
CA ASN A 254 18.01 7.71 1.38
C ASN A 254 16.81 7.83 2.34
N PHE A 255 15.78 7.04 2.08
CA PHE A 255 14.56 6.97 2.89
C PHE A 255 14.67 6.01 4.09
N SER A 256 15.78 5.29 4.22
CA SER A 256 15.97 4.25 5.25
C SER A 256 16.88 4.71 6.40
N ALA A 257 17.02 6.00 6.62
CA ALA A 257 17.97 6.55 7.57
C ALA A 257 17.49 6.52 9.04
N GLY A 258 16.37 5.91 9.33
CA GLY A 258 15.82 5.75 10.68
C GLY A 258 14.56 4.89 10.69
N ASP A 259 14.03 4.66 11.90
CA ASP A 259 12.77 3.93 12.05
C ASP A 259 11.63 4.67 11.38
N SER A 260 10.71 3.92 10.80
CA SER A 260 9.49 4.48 10.23
C SER A 260 8.46 4.71 11.35
N HIS A 261 7.96 5.91 11.41
CA HIS A 261 6.87 6.32 12.31
C HIS A 261 5.51 6.25 11.61
N GLU A 262 4.51 6.87 12.20
CA GLU A 262 3.14 6.95 11.70
C GLU A 262 3.07 7.27 10.19
N LYS A 263 2.26 6.50 9.45
CA LYS A 263 2.12 6.61 7.98
C LYS A 263 3.44 6.50 7.19
N GLY A 264 4.40 5.72 7.72
CA GLY A 264 5.65 5.46 7.03
C GLY A 264 6.61 6.66 6.97
N LYS A 265 6.41 7.68 7.81
CA LYS A 265 7.33 8.80 7.92
C LYS A 265 8.67 8.34 8.47
N SER A 266 9.75 8.77 7.85
CA SER A 266 11.12 8.45 8.25
C SER A 266 12.04 9.64 8.02
N VAL A 267 13.24 9.56 8.58
CA VAL A 267 14.30 10.50 8.26
C VAL A 267 14.76 10.25 6.83
N VAL A 268 14.79 11.30 6.01
CA VAL A 268 15.34 11.25 4.66
C VAL A 268 16.69 11.98 4.66
N ILE A 269 17.72 11.31 4.16
CA ILE A 269 19.03 11.91 3.95
C ILE A 269 19.17 12.27 2.47
N LEU A 270 19.48 13.54 2.21
CA LEU A 270 19.66 14.09 0.89
C LEU A 270 21.13 14.37 0.64
N THR A 271 21.65 14.00 -0.54
CA THR A 271 22.94 14.46 -1.05
C THR A 271 22.65 15.50 -2.14
N ILE A 272 23.10 16.71 -1.95
CA ILE A 272 22.92 17.84 -2.87
C ILE A 272 24.29 18.26 -3.38
N ASP A 273 24.46 18.34 -4.72
CA ASP A 273 25.69 18.77 -5.43
C ASP A 273 26.97 18.13 -4.88
N SER A 274 26.97 16.80 -4.69
CA SER A 274 28.09 15.94 -4.27
C SER A 274 28.79 16.30 -2.96
N LYS A 275 28.40 17.40 -2.29
CA LYS A 275 29.17 17.98 -1.20
C LYS A 275 28.50 17.95 0.17
N LYS A 276 27.18 17.78 0.26
CA LYS A 276 26.50 17.99 1.55
C LYS A 276 25.28 17.10 1.74
N ILE A 277 25.22 16.51 2.91
CA ILE A 277 24.12 15.63 3.35
C ILE A 277 23.18 16.46 4.22
N PHE A 278 21.92 16.55 3.83
CA PHE A 278 20.86 17.16 4.62
C PHE A 278 19.97 16.11 5.24
N ARG A 279 19.63 16.32 6.47
CA ARG A 279 18.67 15.53 7.20
C ARG A 279 17.34 16.28 7.23
N CYS A 280 16.37 15.86 6.41
CA CYS A 280 15.01 16.34 6.53
C CYS A 280 14.29 15.46 7.57
N MET A 281 14.00 16.03 8.73
CA MET A 281 13.15 15.36 9.73
C MET A 281 11.72 15.79 9.50
N GLN A 282 10.83 14.84 9.23
CA GLN A 282 9.40 15.10 9.37
C GLN A 282 9.10 15.25 10.86
N LYS A 283 8.89 16.49 11.33
CA LYS A 283 8.33 16.70 12.66
C LYS A 283 6.95 16.05 12.72
N ILE A 284 6.77 15.21 13.73
CA ILE A 284 5.49 14.62 14.13
C ILE A 284 4.55 15.72 14.60
#